data_d37ab9fbf90fa621654d68d273f5f1e9
#
_entry.id   d37ab9fbf90fa621654d68d273f5f1e9
#
_cell.length_a   1.000
_cell.length_b   1.000
_cell.length_c   1.000
_cell.angle_alpha   90.00
_cell.angle_beta   90.00
_cell.angle_gamma   90.00
#
_symmetry.space_group_name_H-M   'P 1'
#
loop_
_entity.id
_entity.type
_entity.pdbx_description
1 polymer ?
#
loop_
_entity_poly.entity_id
_entity_poly.type
_entity_poly.pdbx_seq_one_letter_code
_entity_poly.pdbx_strand_id
1 'polypeptide(L)'
;MKPHEYIDQEDRYGAHNYHPLPVVLQRGEGPYVWDVEGNRYFDFLSAYSAVNQGHSHPRIVGALVDQARTLALTSRAFYNDQLGAMEEAMATRFGYDKVLAMNSGAEAVETALKLARRWAYDVKGVSNDQAIILVASQNFHGRTSTIVSFSSDPDSYGGFGPAMPGFQIIPYDDLAALDRALTNPNVAAFLVEPIQGEAGVYVPSDGYIEGAAARCRAANVLFMADEIQTGIGRTGAWLATCGTCSCAAGRCERDPQTYVRADVLILGKALSGGVYPISAVLADDEIMLTIKPGQHGSTFGGNPIAARVAQVALQVVEDEQLMQRARRQGAH
;
A
#
# COMPACT_ATOMS: atom_id res chain seq x y z
N MET A 1 5.17 7.60 -35.68
CA MET A 1 5.87 8.74 -35.03
C MET A 1 7.27 8.30 -34.63
N LYS A 2 8.26 9.17 -34.75
CA LYS A 2 9.61 8.91 -34.20
C LYS A 2 9.64 9.17 -32.69
N PRO A 3 10.59 8.60 -31.93
CA PRO A 3 10.62 8.80 -30.46
C PRO A 3 10.53 10.26 -30.00
N HIS A 4 11.29 11.16 -30.65
CA HIS A 4 11.28 12.57 -30.30
C HIS A 4 9.91 13.25 -30.49
N GLU A 5 9.09 12.81 -31.48
CA GLU A 5 7.76 13.40 -31.71
C GLU A 5 6.79 13.07 -30.56
N TYR A 6 6.92 11.90 -29.91
CA TYR A 6 6.17 11.57 -28.69
C TYR A 6 6.64 12.41 -27.49
N ILE A 7 7.98 12.56 -27.34
CA ILE A 7 8.57 13.37 -26.26
C ILE A 7 8.13 14.83 -26.41
N ASP A 8 8.31 15.43 -27.61
CA ASP A 8 7.91 16.80 -27.90
C ASP A 8 6.40 17.03 -27.64
N GLN A 9 5.57 16.02 -27.91
CA GLN A 9 4.13 16.08 -27.66
C GLN A 9 3.83 16.09 -26.16
N GLU A 10 4.47 15.21 -25.37
CA GLU A 10 4.30 15.16 -23.92
C GLU A 10 4.85 16.43 -23.27
N ASP A 11 6.03 16.88 -23.66
CA ASP A 11 6.63 18.12 -23.16
C ASP A 11 5.78 19.36 -23.44
N ARG A 12 5.09 19.38 -24.58
CA ARG A 12 4.22 20.49 -24.93
C ARG A 12 2.93 20.58 -24.12
N TYR A 13 2.36 19.44 -23.73
CA TYR A 13 1.03 19.38 -23.10
C TYR A 13 1.03 18.85 -21.66
N GLY A 14 2.11 18.22 -21.21
CA GLY A 14 2.26 17.68 -19.86
C GLY A 14 2.63 18.74 -18.83
N ALA A 15 2.53 18.38 -17.56
CA ALA A 15 2.80 19.28 -16.43
C ALA A 15 4.27 19.34 -16.01
N HIS A 16 5.17 18.58 -16.62
CA HIS A 16 6.61 18.47 -16.32
C HIS A 16 6.93 18.15 -14.84
N ASN A 17 6.05 17.40 -14.18
CA ASN A 17 6.21 16.98 -12.79
C ASN A 17 7.13 15.77 -12.62
N TYR A 18 7.58 15.18 -13.71
CA TYR A 18 8.62 14.17 -13.79
C TYR A 18 9.71 14.59 -14.78
N HIS A 19 10.87 13.94 -14.69
CA HIS A 19 11.96 14.04 -15.66
C HIS A 19 12.21 12.65 -16.27
N PRO A 20 11.41 12.22 -17.26
CA PRO A 20 11.50 10.89 -17.84
C PRO A 20 12.82 10.63 -18.55
N LEU A 21 13.24 9.36 -18.58
CA LEU A 21 14.31 8.93 -19.49
C LEU A 21 13.82 9.06 -20.96
N PRO A 22 14.71 9.39 -21.93
CA PRO A 22 14.32 9.62 -23.32
C PRO A 22 14.03 8.29 -24.07
N VAL A 23 13.18 7.45 -23.48
CA VAL A 23 12.75 6.14 -24.02
C VAL A 23 11.23 6.10 -24.06
N VAL A 24 10.66 5.87 -25.25
CA VAL A 24 9.21 5.82 -25.45
C VAL A 24 8.76 4.37 -25.47
N LEU A 25 8.22 3.88 -24.36
CA LEU A 25 7.74 2.50 -24.23
C LEU A 25 6.35 2.34 -24.85
N GLN A 26 6.11 1.20 -25.54
CA GLN A 26 4.80 0.92 -26.15
C GLN A 26 4.25 -0.48 -25.83
N ARG A 27 5.08 -1.42 -25.36
CA ARG A 27 4.66 -2.79 -25.06
C ARG A 27 5.34 -3.29 -23.79
N GLY A 28 4.61 -4.09 -23.01
CA GLY A 28 5.14 -4.81 -21.85
C GLY A 28 4.64 -6.25 -21.84
N GLU A 29 5.52 -7.22 -21.46
CA GLU A 29 5.18 -8.63 -21.33
C GLU A 29 6.13 -9.31 -20.33
N GLY A 30 5.58 -9.86 -19.25
CA GLY A 30 6.40 -10.43 -18.18
C GLY A 30 7.41 -9.42 -17.62
N PRO A 31 8.72 -9.73 -17.56
CA PRO A 31 9.75 -8.82 -17.06
C PRO A 31 10.30 -7.86 -18.12
N TYR A 32 9.73 -7.84 -19.31
CA TYR A 32 10.26 -7.07 -20.44
C TYR A 32 9.33 -5.94 -20.85
N VAL A 33 9.97 -4.86 -21.33
CA VAL A 33 9.30 -3.76 -22.04
C VAL A 33 9.98 -3.50 -23.37
N TRP A 34 9.26 -2.93 -24.33
CA TRP A 34 9.77 -2.56 -25.65
C TRP A 34 9.44 -1.11 -25.94
N ASP A 35 10.40 -0.41 -26.54
CA ASP A 35 10.19 0.93 -27.04
C ASP A 35 9.51 0.93 -28.42
N VAL A 36 9.21 2.12 -28.93
CA VAL A 36 8.57 2.33 -30.23
C VAL A 36 9.48 1.97 -31.42
N GLU A 37 10.79 1.78 -31.20
CA GLU A 37 11.76 1.33 -32.20
C GLU A 37 11.95 -0.19 -32.17
N GLY A 38 11.29 -0.88 -31.22
CA GLY A 38 11.35 -2.35 -31.06
C GLY A 38 12.51 -2.85 -30.20
N ASN A 39 13.27 -1.98 -29.58
CA ASN A 39 14.31 -2.38 -28.64
C ASN A 39 13.67 -2.94 -27.37
N ARG A 40 14.22 -4.06 -26.86
CA ARG A 40 13.74 -4.75 -25.67
C ARG A 40 14.62 -4.45 -24.47
N TYR A 41 13.99 -4.17 -23.35
CA TYR A 41 14.63 -3.90 -22.07
C TYR A 41 14.09 -4.82 -20.97
N PHE A 42 14.92 -5.14 -19.97
CA PHE A 42 14.44 -5.64 -18.71
C PHE A 42 13.87 -4.47 -17.88
N ASP A 43 12.67 -4.62 -17.35
CA ASP A 43 12.10 -3.64 -16.43
C ASP A 43 12.48 -3.97 -14.98
N PHE A 44 13.59 -3.42 -14.52
CA PHE A 44 14.02 -3.52 -13.12
C PHE A 44 13.33 -2.49 -12.21
N LEU A 45 12.65 -1.48 -12.76
CA LEU A 45 11.87 -0.52 -12.01
C LEU A 45 10.52 -1.09 -11.57
N SER A 46 9.93 -1.96 -12.42
CA SER A 46 8.70 -2.70 -12.12
C SER A 46 7.52 -1.80 -11.68
N ALA A 47 7.44 -0.58 -12.27
CA ALA A 47 6.49 0.46 -11.87
C ALA A 47 6.41 0.61 -10.33
N TYR A 48 7.57 0.71 -9.69
CA TYR A 48 7.71 0.83 -8.22
C TYR A 48 7.04 -0.34 -7.45
N SER A 49 7.19 -1.57 -7.96
CA SER A 49 6.56 -2.81 -7.44
C SER A 49 5.05 -2.94 -7.71
N ALA A 50 4.52 -2.28 -8.71
CA ALA A 50 3.11 -2.47 -9.12
C ALA A 50 2.92 -3.68 -10.05
N VAL A 51 3.95 -4.10 -10.79
CA VAL A 51 3.90 -5.21 -11.74
C VAL A 51 4.63 -6.47 -11.24
N ASN A 52 4.43 -6.84 -9.98
CA ASN A 52 5.02 -8.05 -9.39
C ASN A 52 4.66 -9.34 -10.17
N GLN A 53 3.49 -9.37 -10.78
CA GLN A 53 3.00 -10.47 -11.61
C GLN A 53 3.55 -10.42 -13.06
N GLY A 54 4.32 -9.38 -13.39
CA GLY A 54 4.80 -9.08 -14.75
C GLY A 54 3.82 -8.20 -15.53
N HIS A 55 4.34 -7.57 -16.58
CA HIS A 55 3.54 -6.73 -17.47
C HIS A 55 2.48 -7.56 -18.21
N SER A 56 1.28 -6.98 -18.33
CA SER A 56 0.17 -7.48 -19.16
C SER A 56 -0.16 -8.97 -18.91
N HIS A 57 -0.14 -9.40 -17.65
CA HIS A 57 -0.40 -10.81 -17.31
C HIS A 57 -1.75 -11.28 -17.88
N PRO A 58 -1.80 -12.36 -18.70
CA PRO A 58 -2.98 -12.69 -19.51
C PRO A 58 -4.24 -12.98 -18.67
N ARG A 59 -4.11 -13.65 -17.53
CA ARG A 59 -5.26 -13.91 -16.63
C ARG A 59 -5.82 -12.62 -16.03
N ILE A 60 -4.96 -11.67 -15.66
CA ILE A 60 -5.35 -10.40 -15.04
C ILE A 60 -5.99 -9.50 -16.09
N VAL A 61 -5.39 -9.39 -17.27
CA VAL A 61 -5.96 -8.65 -18.41
C VAL A 61 -7.30 -9.24 -18.84
N GLY A 62 -7.41 -10.58 -18.90
CA GLY A 62 -8.68 -11.26 -19.19
C GLY A 62 -9.77 -10.87 -18.19
N ALA A 63 -9.46 -10.91 -16.89
CA ALA A 63 -10.40 -10.54 -15.84
C ALA A 63 -10.88 -9.08 -15.96
N LEU A 64 -9.98 -8.15 -16.29
CA LEU A 64 -10.33 -6.75 -16.55
C LEU A 64 -11.30 -6.64 -17.74
N VAL A 65 -10.97 -7.26 -18.88
CA VAL A 65 -11.77 -7.18 -20.11
C VAL A 65 -13.17 -7.75 -19.91
N ASP A 66 -13.28 -8.91 -19.27
CA ASP A 66 -14.56 -9.58 -19.04
C ASP A 66 -15.43 -8.77 -18.08
N GLN A 67 -14.85 -8.26 -16.99
CA GLN A 67 -15.59 -7.44 -16.02
C GLN A 67 -15.99 -6.08 -16.61
N ALA A 68 -15.13 -5.45 -17.40
CA ALA A 68 -15.44 -4.18 -18.06
C ALA A 68 -16.63 -4.29 -19.03
N ARG A 69 -16.80 -5.44 -19.68
CA ARG A 69 -17.95 -5.72 -20.54
C ARG A 69 -19.23 -6.02 -19.79
N THR A 70 -19.14 -6.44 -18.52
CA THR A 70 -20.28 -6.83 -17.69
C THR A 70 -20.80 -5.65 -16.88
N LEU A 71 -19.98 -5.12 -15.98
CA LEU A 71 -20.29 -3.99 -15.10
C LEU A 71 -18.99 -3.31 -14.67
N ALA A 72 -18.73 -2.12 -15.16
CA ALA A 72 -17.48 -1.39 -14.85
C ALA A 72 -17.55 -0.64 -13.52
N LEU A 73 -18.64 0.06 -13.29
CA LEU A 73 -18.83 0.95 -12.13
C LEU A 73 -20.29 0.98 -11.71
N THR A 74 -20.53 0.99 -10.42
CA THR A 74 -21.84 1.34 -9.83
C THR A 74 -21.64 2.22 -8.59
N SER A 75 -22.64 3.02 -8.24
CA SER A 75 -22.63 3.75 -6.98
C SER A 75 -22.58 2.79 -5.79
N ARG A 76 -21.89 3.21 -4.73
CA ARG A 76 -21.90 2.48 -3.44
C ARG A 76 -23.26 2.54 -2.72
N ALA A 77 -24.26 3.17 -3.31
CA ALA A 77 -25.66 3.01 -2.90
C ALA A 77 -26.22 1.60 -3.22
N PHE A 78 -25.52 0.85 -4.08
CA PHE A 78 -25.88 -0.52 -4.44
C PHE A 78 -24.73 -1.49 -4.09
N TYR A 79 -25.08 -2.72 -3.81
CA TYR A 79 -24.12 -3.82 -3.78
C TYR A 79 -23.72 -4.23 -5.21
N ASN A 80 -22.55 -4.87 -5.35
CA ASN A 80 -22.16 -5.56 -6.57
C ASN A 80 -21.60 -6.95 -6.22
N ASP A 81 -21.58 -7.83 -7.18
CA ASP A 81 -21.22 -9.25 -7.03
C ASP A 81 -19.70 -9.50 -6.87
N GLN A 82 -18.85 -8.50 -7.11
CA GLN A 82 -17.39 -8.67 -7.07
C GLN A 82 -16.76 -8.18 -5.76
N LEU A 83 -17.30 -7.11 -5.17
CA LEU A 83 -16.65 -6.45 -4.04
C LEU A 83 -16.63 -7.34 -2.79
N GLY A 84 -17.76 -7.91 -2.40
CA GLY A 84 -17.83 -8.77 -1.22
C GLY A 84 -16.90 -9.99 -1.32
N ALA A 85 -16.81 -10.60 -2.52
CA ALA A 85 -15.90 -11.72 -2.76
C ALA A 85 -14.41 -11.31 -2.64
N MET A 86 -14.05 -10.10 -3.09
CA MET A 86 -12.70 -9.56 -2.91
C MET A 86 -12.41 -9.26 -1.44
N GLU A 87 -13.35 -8.62 -0.74
CA GLU A 87 -13.22 -8.29 0.69
C GLU A 87 -13.05 -9.57 1.52
N GLU A 88 -13.87 -10.60 1.28
CA GLU A 88 -13.74 -11.91 1.94
C GLU A 88 -12.38 -12.57 1.66
N ALA A 89 -11.94 -12.59 0.39
CA ALA A 89 -10.67 -13.18 0.00
C ALA A 89 -9.48 -12.48 0.69
N MET A 90 -9.51 -11.16 0.80
CA MET A 90 -8.46 -10.39 1.47
C MET A 90 -8.53 -10.53 2.99
N ALA A 91 -9.72 -10.41 3.59
CA ALA A 91 -9.94 -10.55 5.02
C ALA A 91 -9.45 -11.93 5.50
N THR A 92 -9.85 -12.99 4.80
CA THR A 92 -9.43 -14.37 5.12
C THR A 92 -7.93 -14.56 4.95
N ARG A 93 -7.34 -14.04 3.85
CA ARG A 93 -5.92 -14.21 3.54
C ARG A 93 -5.00 -13.53 4.54
N PHE A 94 -5.33 -12.31 4.94
CA PHE A 94 -4.49 -11.50 5.82
C PHE A 94 -4.93 -11.55 7.29
N GLY A 95 -6.03 -12.23 7.61
CA GLY A 95 -6.49 -12.46 8.97
C GLY A 95 -7.10 -11.23 9.64
N TYR A 96 -7.91 -10.44 8.92
CA TYR A 96 -8.64 -9.27 9.44
C TYR A 96 -10.15 -9.44 9.30
N ASP A 97 -10.91 -8.70 10.11
CA ASP A 97 -12.37 -8.75 10.06
C ASP A 97 -12.94 -7.95 8.88
N LYS A 98 -12.31 -6.83 8.51
CA LYS A 98 -12.82 -5.89 7.51
C LYS A 98 -11.77 -5.39 6.54
N VAL A 99 -12.24 -5.10 5.34
CA VAL A 99 -11.48 -4.50 4.24
C VAL A 99 -12.22 -3.27 3.72
N LEU A 100 -11.51 -2.16 3.55
CA LEU A 100 -12.02 -0.96 2.90
C LEU A 100 -11.20 -0.67 1.64
N ALA A 101 -11.83 -0.90 0.47
CA ALA A 101 -11.17 -0.71 -0.82
C ALA A 101 -11.15 0.76 -1.25
N MET A 102 -9.99 1.21 -1.72
CA MET A 102 -9.74 2.52 -2.32
C MET A 102 -9.07 2.34 -3.70
N ASN A 103 -8.60 3.41 -4.33
CA ASN A 103 -8.02 3.34 -5.68
C ASN A 103 -6.49 3.44 -5.67
N SER A 104 -5.95 4.50 -5.08
CA SER A 104 -4.51 4.72 -5.00
C SER A 104 -3.96 4.42 -3.62
N GLY A 105 -2.63 4.18 -3.54
CA GLY A 105 -1.97 4.00 -2.24
C GLY A 105 -2.15 5.22 -1.32
N ALA A 106 -2.07 6.43 -1.87
CA ALA A 106 -2.30 7.65 -1.11
C ALA A 106 -3.71 7.72 -0.50
N GLU A 107 -4.76 7.30 -1.23
CA GLU A 107 -6.12 7.21 -0.68
C GLU A 107 -6.22 6.20 0.46
N ALA A 108 -5.53 5.06 0.34
CA ALA A 108 -5.50 4.07 1.42
C ALA A 108 -4.77 4.60 2.66
N VAL A 109 -3.66 5.32 2.48
CA VAL A 109 -2.97 5.99 3.60
C VAL A 109 -3.87 7.03 4.25
N GLU A 110 -4.50 7.92 3.48
CA GLU A 110 -5.46 8.92 4.01
C GLU A 110 -6.62 8.25 4.77
N THR A 111 -7.11 7.11 4.28
CA THR A 111 -8.12 6.29 4.96
C THR A 111 -7.61 5.78 6.30
N ALA A 112 -6.40 5.22 6.34
CA ALA A 112 -5.78 4.72 7.56
C ALA A 112 -5.53 5.83 8.59
N LEU A 113 -5.08 7.02 8.15
CA LEU A 113 -4.93 8.19 9.03
C LEU A 113 -6.26 8.62 9.64
N LYS A 114 -7.34 8.63 8.86
CA LYS A 114 -8.69 8.93 9.35
C LYS A 114 -9.18 7.88 10.35
N LEU A 115 -8.97 6.59 10.07
CA LEU A 115 -9.30 5.49 10.98
C LEU A 115 -8.56 5.66 12.31
N ALA A 116 -7.25 5.89 12.27
CA ALA A 116 -6.44 6.05 13.48
C ALA A 116 -6.91 7.22 14.35
N ARG A 117 -7.21 8.38 13.75
CA ARG A 117 -7.75 9.53 14.47
C ARG A 117 -9.12 9.23 15.07
N ARG A 118 -10.01 8.62 14.28
CA ARG A 118 -11.36 8.29 14.74
C ARG A 118 -11.34 7.28 15.89
N TRP A 119 -10.53 6.23 15.77
CA TRP A 119 -10.31 5.25 16.84
C TRP A 119 -9.74 5.92 18.10
N ALA A 120 -8.77 6.84 17.96
CA ALA A 120 -8.20 7.55 19.09
C ALA A 120 -9.25 8.34 19.87
N TYR A 121 -10.21 8.97 19.19
CA TYR A 121 -11.26 9.74 19.84
C TYR A 121 -12.36 8.87 20.42
N ASP A 122 -12.82 7.86 19.68
CA ASP A 122 -14.00 7.08 20.05
C ASP A 122 -13.67 5.90 20.97
N VAL A 123 -12.45 5.34 20.90
CA VAL A 123 -12.06 4.11 21.61
C VAL A 123 -10.97 4.39 22.65
N LYS A 124 -9.85 5.02 22.24
CA LYS A 124 -8.74 5.31 23.16
C LYS A 124 -9.06 6.42 24.16
N GLY A 125 -9.98 7.35 23.84
CA GLY A 125 -10.37 8.46 24.70
C GLY A 125 -9.46 9.69 24.61
N VAL A 126 -8.70 9.86 23.53
CA VAL A 126 -7.99 11.10 23.24
C VAL A 126 -8.99 12.22 22.98
N SER A 127 -8.74 13.41 23.52
CA SER A 127 -9.59 14.57 23.28
C SER A 127 -9.63 14.93 21.80
N ASN A 128 -10.77 15.43 21.33
CA ASN A 128 -10.92 15.84 19.93
C ASN A 128 -9.78 16.79 19.51
N ASP A 129 -9.31 16.62 18.28
CA ASP A 129 -8.24 17.41 17.64
C ASP A 129 -6.85 17.29 18.29
N GLN A 130 -6.66 16.37 19.25
CA GLN A 130 -5.38 16.17 19.94
C GLN A 130 -4.63 14.90 19.51
N ALA A 131 -5.22 14.07 18.65
CA ALA A 131 -4.58 12.82 18.21
C ALA A 131 -3.31 13.09 17.41
N ILE A 132 -2.23 12.40 17.80
CA ILE A 132 -0.92 12.46 17.14
C ILE A 132 -0.66 11.12 16.45
N ILE A 133 -0.22 11.17 15.22
CA ILE A 133 0.27 10.01 14.47
C ILE A 133 1.79 10.13 14.35
N LEU A 134 2.50 9.13 14.85
CA LEU A 134 3.94 9.02 14.66
C LEU A 134 4.22 8.48 13.26
N VAL A 135 5.26 9.01 12.62
CA VAL A 135 5.77 8.54 11.33
C VAL A 135 7.29 8.44 11.38
N ALA A 136 7.86 7.52 10.62
CA ALA A 136 9.30 7.42 10.52
C ALA A 136 9.88 8.51 9.60
N SER A 137 11.10 8.97 9.86
CA SER A 137 11.83 9.82 8.91
C SER A 137 12.12 9.07 7.61
N GLN A 138 12.35 9.78 6.52
CA GLN A 138 12.58 9.24 5.18
C GLN A 138 11.40 8.39 4.63
N ASN A 139 10.19 8.57 5.19
CA ASN A 139 9.01 7.87 4.74
C ASN A 139 8.55 8.30 3.34
N PHE A 140 7.85 7.38 2.66
CA PHE A 140 7.09 7.69 1.47
C PHE A 140 5.70 7.02 1.53
N HIS A 141 4.67 7.82 1.81
CA HIS A 141 3.28 7.35 1.91
C HIS A 141 2.36 7.95 0.83
N GLY A 142 2.91 8.73 -0.10
CA GLY A 142 2.19 9.42 -1.16
C GLY A 142 2.49 10.92 -1.20
N ARG A 143 1.67 11.67 -1.96
CA ARG A 143 1.93 13.11 -2.22
C ARG A 143 0.69 13.99 -2.06
N THR A 144 -0.30 13.59 -1.25
CA THR A 144 -1.42 14.46 -0.86
C THR A 144 -0.94 15.54 0.10
N SER A 145 -1.71 16.62 0.24
CA SER A 145 -1.38 17.73 1.17
C SER A 145 -1.23 17.28 2.61
N THR A 146 -2.00 16.26 3.05
CA THR A 146 -1.82 15.65 4.37
C THR A 146 -0.50 14.90 4.47
N ILE A 147 -0.23 14.05 3.49
CA ILE A 147 0.93 13.14 3.52
C ILE A 147 2.24 13.93 3.43
N VAL A 148 2.33 14.94 2.56
CA VAL A 148 3.54 15.77 2.48
C VAL A 148 3.79 16.58 3.75
N SER A 149 2.78 16.81 4.59
CA SER A 149 2.92 17.50 5.87
C SER A 149 3.81 16.76 6.87
N PHE A 150 4.00 15.46 6.70
CA PHE A 150 4.89 14.66 7.53
C PHE A 150 6.03 13.98 6.73
N SER A 151 6.29 14.45 5.51
CA SER A 151 7.48 14.07 4.77
C SER A 151 8.73 14.72 5.37
N SER A 152 9.83 13.99 5.37
CA SER A 152 11.16 14.55 5.69
C SER A 152 11.96 14.96 4.44
N ASP A 153 11.38 14.77 3.25
CA ASP A 153 11.98 15.14 1.96
C ASP A 153 11.58 16.56 1.56
N PRO A 154 12.54 17.53 1.54
CA PRO A 154 12.26 18.91 1.18
C PRO A 154 11.62 19.10 -0.19
N ASP A 155 11.94 18.24 -1.17
CA ASP A 155 11.36 18.30 -2.51
C ASP A 155 9.89 17.88 -2.52
N SER A 156 9.47 17.11 -1.52
CA SER A 156 8.08 16.66 -1.37
C SER A 156 7.19 17.67 -0.64
N TYR A 157 7.70 18.40 0.37
CA TYR A 157 6.88 19.32 1.17
C TYR A 157 7.13 20.80 0.87
N GLY A 158 8.25 21.14 0.24
CA GLY A 158 8.64 22.54 0.01
C GLY A 158 7.62 23.30 -0.84
N GLY A 159 7.11 24.41 -0.30
CA GLY A 159 6.14 25.26 -1.01
C GLY A 159 4.68 24.77 -0.99
N PHE A 160 4.37 23.63 -0.34
CA PHE A 160 3.02 23.05 -0.29
C PHE A 160 2.32 23.21 1.07
N GLY A 161 2.84 24.09 1.96
CA GLY A 161 2.21 24.41 3.24
C GLY A 161 0.93 25.26 3.11
N PRO A 162 0.19 25.45 4.23
CA PRO A 162 0.58 25.08 5.59
C PRO A 162 0.46 23.59 5.86
N ALA A 163 1.36 23.04 6.68
CA ALA A 163 1.35 21.63 7.05
C ALA A 163 0.14 21.31 7.93
N MET A 164 -0.45 20.14 7.71
CA MET A 164 -1.51 19.61 8.57
C MET A 164 -0.93 19.21 9.93
N PRO A 165 -1.52 19.65 11.06
CA PRO A 165 -1.05 19.30 12.41
C PRO A 165 -1.41 17.85 12.79
N GLY A 166 -0.85 17.40 13.92
CA GLY A 166 -1.13 16.09 14.50
C GLY A 166 -0.22 14.97 13.98
N PHE A 167 0.96 15.32 13.49
CA PHE A 167 2.01 14.37 13.12
C PHE A 167 3.31 14.66 13.88
N GLN A 168 4.04 13.59 14.19
CA GLN A 168 5.39 13.68 14.76
C GLN A 168 6.30 12.72 14.00
N ILE A 169 7.38 13.25 13.44
CA ILE A 169 8.41 12.47 12.75
C ILE A 169 9.43 11.98 13.80
N ILE A 170 9.73 10.69 13.78
CA ILE A 170 10.79 10.08 14.59
C ILE A 170 11.81 9.38 13.69
N PRO A 171 13.06 9.16 14.12
CA PRO A 171 14.04 8.41 13.34
C PRO A 171 13.53 7.00 13.02
N TYR A 172 13.77 6.55 11.78
CA TYR A 172 13.56 5.16 11.39
C TYR A 172 14.60 4.26 12.07
N ASP A 173 14.24 3.02 12.41
CA ASP A 173 15.10 2.04 13.06
C ASP A 173 15.65 2.47 14.45
N ASP A 174 14.90 3.33 15.17
CA ASP A 174 15.23 3.80 16.53
C ASP A 174 14.09 3.52 17.51
N LEU A 175 14.15 2.35 18.17
CA LEU A 175 13.17 1.98 19.20
C LEU A 175 13.21 2.89 20.43
N ALA A 176 14.36 3.49 20.76
CA ALA A 176 14.43 4.42 21.88
C ALA A 176 13.74 5.76 21.56
N ALA A 177 13.78 6.22 20.31
CA ALA A 177 13.01 7.38 19.89
C ALA A 177 11.50 7.08 19.93
N LEU A 178 11.10 5.88 19.53
CA LEU A 178 9.70 5.43 19.63
C LEU A 178 9.27 5.38 21.10
N ASP A 179 10.06 4.79 22.01
CA ASP A 179 9.75 4.76 23.45
C ASP A 179 9.51 6.17 24.02
N ARG A 180 10.36 7.12 23.67
CA ARG A 180 10.18 8.52 24.09
C ARG A 180 8.88 9.14 23.56
N ALA A 181 8.56 8.91 22.29
CA ALA A 181 7.36 9.44 21.67
C ALA A 181 6.08 8.83 22.26
N LEU A 182 6.09 7.53 22.58
CA LEU A 182 4.96 6.81 23.17
C LEU A 182 4.62 7.23 24.62
N THR A 183 5.47 8.04 25.28
CA THR A 183 5.11 8.64 26.58
C THR A 183 3.98 9.66 26.48
N ASN A 184 3.71 10.20 25.29
CA ASN A 184 2.62 11.13 25.06
C ASN A 184 1.29 10.36 24.92
N PRO A 185 0.30 10.54 25.83
CA PRO A 185 -0.96 9.81 25.82
C PRO A 185 -1.83 10.10 24.59
N ASN A 186 -1.58 11.20 23.87
CA ASN A 186 -2.31 11.57 22.67
C ASN A 186 -1.85 10.86 21.39
N VAL A 187 -0.79 10.06 21.48
CA VAL A 187 -0.35 9.25 20.33
C VAL A 187 -1.39 8.19 19.99
N ALA A 188 -1.96 8.30 18.79
CA ALA A 188 -3.00 7.42 18.27
C ALA A 188 -2.43 6.22 17.56
N ALA A 189 -1.40 6.45 16.73
CA ALA A 189 -0.83 5.43 15.86
C ALA A 189 0.65 5.69 15.56
N PHE A 190 1.34 4.62 15.14
CA PHE A 190 2.63 4.68 14.47
C PHE A 190 2.50 4.09 13.07
N LEU A 191 2.67 4.91 12.04
CA LEU A 191 2.64 4.53 10.63
C LEU A 191 4.09 4.31 10.14
N VAL A 192 4.36 3.14 9.59
CA VAL A 192 5.71 2.77 9.14
C VAL A 192 5.68 1.85 7.91
N GLU A 193 6.64 2.05 7.02
CA GLU A 193 6.99 1.07 5.98
C GLU A 193 7.89 0.00 6.61
N PRO A 194 7.58 -1.31 6.52
CA PRO A 194 8.46 -2.36 7.05
C PRO A 194 9.87 -2.36 6.43
N ILE A 195 9.95 -1.96 5.17
CA ILE A 195 11.18 -1.63 4.44
C ILE A 195 10.90 -0.33 3.70
N GLN A 196 11.71 0.69 3.91
CA GLN A 196 11.55 1.96 3.20
C GLN A 196 12.08 1.82 1.77
N GLY A 197 11.17 1.76 0.79
CA GLY A 197 11.53 1.52 -0.60
C GLY A 197 12.05 2.77 -1.32
N GLU A 198 11.26 3.82 -1.35
CA GLU A 198 11.58 5.06 -2.09
C GLU A 198 12.80 5.79 -1.53
N ALA A 199 13.07 5.68 -0.24
CA ALA A 199 14.23 6.27 0.40
C ALA A 199 15.57 5.63 -0.03
N GLY A 200 15.55 4.45 -0.68
CA GLY A 200 16.76 3.76 -1.13
C GLY A 200 16.86 2.30 -0.66
N VAL A 201 15.72 1.66 -0.41
CA VAL A 201 15.61 0.27 0.06
C VAL A 201 16.32 0.09 1.42
N TYR A 202 15.89 0.85 2.41
CA TYR A 202 16.37 0.69 3.78
C TYR A 202 15.63 -0.44 4.49
N VAL A 203 16.36 -1.53 4.73
CA VAL A 203 15.92 -2.66 5.55
C VAL A 203 16.30 -2.35 7.00
N PRO A 204 15.37 -2.38 7.95
CA PRO A 204 15.68 -2.07 9.34
C PRO A 204 16.49 -3.20 10.01
N SER A 205 17.06 -2.89 11.15
CA SER A 205 17.75 -3.87 12.01
C SER A 205 16.80 -4.98 12.45
N ASP A 206 17.33 -6.17 12.63
CA ASP A 206 16.58 -7.33 13.13
C ASP A 206 15.85 -6.99 14.43
N GLY A 207 14.58 -7.32 14.50
CA GLY A 207 13.72 -7.06 15.66
C GLY A 207 13.16 -5.65 15.78
N TYR A 208 13.46 -4.73 14.85
CA TYR A 208 12.89 -3.36 14.90
C TYR A 208 11.38 -3.37 14.74
N ILE A 209 10.86 -4.01 13.71
CA ILE A 209 9.41 -4.03 13.41
C ILE A 209 8.66 -4.77 14.52
N GLU A 210 9.17 -5.90 14.99
CA GLU A 210 8.61 -6.64 16.11
C GLU A 210 8.63 -5.81 17.41
N GLY A 211 9.76 -5.17 17.66
CA GLY A 211 9.94 -4.29 18.82
C GLY A 211 9.02 -3.06 18.78
N ALA A 212 8.81 -2.48 17.60
CA ALA A 212 7.91 -1.36 17.42
C ALA A 212 6.43 -1.77 17.64
N ALA A 213 5.99 -2.88 17.05
CA ALA A 213 4.64 -3.40 17.25
C ALA A 213 4.35 -3.73 18.72
N ALA A 214 5.30 -4.35 19.41
CA ALA A 214 5.18 -4.67 20.83
C ALA A 214 5.03 -3.40 21.71
N ARG A 215 5.82 -2.36 21.44
CA ARG A 215 5.75 -1.07 22.14
C ARG A 215 4.46 -0.33 21.90
N CYS A 216 4.00 -0.29 20.66
CA CYS A 216 2.71 0.31 20.30
C CYS A 216 1.57 -0.38 21.05
N ARG A 217 1.56 -1.73 21.06
CA ARG A 217 0.55 -2.51 21.81
C ARG A 217 0.58 -2.20 23.30
N ALA A 218 1.77 -2.15 23.91
CA ALA A 218 1.92 -1.85 25.33
C ALA A 218 1.45 -0.44 25.70
N ALA A 219 1.56 0.52 24.78
CA ALA A 219 1.12 1.91 24.95
C ALA A 219 -0.32 2.16 24.49
N ASN A 220 -1.07 1.14 24.08
CA ASN A 220 -2.39 1.28 23.45
C ASN A 220 -2.37 2.27 22.29
N VAL A 221 -1.43 2.04 21.33
CA VAL A 221 -1.21 2.82 20.11
C VAL A 221 -1.32 1.87 18.93
N LEU A 222 -2.03 2.25 17.87
CA LEU A 222 -2.17 1.42 16.69
C LEU A 222 -0.82 1.30 15.94
N PHE A 223 -0.39 0.09 15.68
CA PHE A 223 0.71 -0.18 14.76
C PHE A 223 0.17 -0.31 13.34
N MET A 224 0.51 0.64 12.46
CA MET A 224 0.01 0.70 11.09
C MET A 224 1.15 0.37 10.11
N ALA A 225 1.01 -0.71 9.36
CA ALA A 225 2.00 -1.13 8.38
C ALA A 225 1.61 -0.68 6.98
N ASP A 226 2.43 0.16 6.37
CA ASP A 226 2.33 0.49 4.95
C ASP A 226 3.08 -0.56 4.13
N GLU A 227 2.35 -1.55 3.68
CA GLU A 227 2.83 -2.64 2.83
C GLU A 227 2.48 -2.43 1.33
N ILE A 228 2.19 -1.19 0.95
CA ILE A 228 1.83 -0.86 -0.44
C ILE A 228 2.93 -1.30 -1.40
N GLN A 229 4.20 -1.07 -1.06
CA GLN A 229 5.33 -1.46 -1.90
C GLN A 229 5.91 -2.83 -1.53
N THR A 230 5.96 -3.15 -0.25
CA THR A 230 6.63 -4.34 0.27
C THR A 230 5.78 -5.59 0.21
N GLY A 231 4.46 -5.44 0.21
CA GLY A 231 3.51 -6.55 0.22
C GLY A 231 3.35 -7.29 -1.11
N ILE A 232 2.49 -8.28 -1.08
CA ILE A 232 2.01 -9.05 -2.25
C ILE A 232 3.17 -9.64 -3.07
N GLY A 233 4.03 -10.39 -2.37
CA GLY A 233 5.08 -11.20 -2.97
C GLY A 233 6.42 -10.49 -3.21
N ARG A 234 6.52 -9.16 -3.07
CA ARG A 234 7.76 -8.42 -3.36
C ARG A 234 8.97 -8.93 -2.57
N THR A 235 8.81 -9.20 -1.29
CA THR A 235 9.87 -9.68 -0.38
C THR A 235 9.99 -11.21 -0.34
N GLY A 236 9.20 -11.91 -1.17
CA GLY A 236 9.11 -13.36 -1.13
C GLY A 236 8.13 -13.91 -0.09
N ALA A 237 7.36 -13.03 0.55
CA ALA A 237 6.25 -13.34 1.46
C ALA A 237 5.02 -12.52 1.06
N TRP A 238 3.86 -12.83 1.63
CA TRP A 238 2.67 -12.00 1.43
C TRP A 238 2.86 -10.58 1.96
N LEU A 239 3.52 -10.44 3.09
CA LEU A 239 3.81 -9.17 3.77
C LEU A 239 5.26 -9.18 4.24
N ALA A 240 5.93 -8.02 4.23
CA ALA A 240 7.27 -7.88 4.78
C ALA A 240 7.28 -8.02 6.31
N THR A 241 6.21 -7.59 6.98
CA THR A 241 6.01 -7.79 8.43
C THR A 241 5.95 -9.26 8.83
N CYS A 242 5.63 -10.17 7.91
CA CYS A 242 5.65 -11.61 8.16
C CYS A 242 7.05 -12.22 8.08
N GLY A 243 8.07 -11.48 7.65
CA GLY A 243 9.43 -11.98 7.46
C GLY A 243 9.48 -13.15 6.48
N THR A 244 10.26 -14.17 6.80
CA THR A 244 10.42 -15.38 5.98
C THR A 244 9.26 -16.37 6.07
N CYS A 245 8.08 -15.93 6.53
CA CYS A 245 6.93 -16.82 6.66
C CYS A 245 6.57 -17.43 5.29
N SER A 246 6.48 -18.75 5.27
CA SER A 246 6.04 -19.55 4.13
C SER A 246 4.53 -19.77 4.15
N CYS A 247 3.74 -18.86 4.68
CA CYS A 247 2.29 -19.02 4.72
C CYS A 247 1.75 -19.34 3.32
N ALA A 248 1.62 -20.65 3.08
CA ALA A 248 1.09 -21.21 1.87
C ALA A 248 -0.39 -21.30 2.06
N ALA A 249 -1.27 -20.83 2.16
CA ALA A 249 -2.69 -21.08 2.39
C ALA A 249 -3.37 -20.22 3.45
N GLY A 250 -3.34 -18.92 3.28
CA GLY A 250 -4.41 -18.08 3.82
C GLY A 250 -4.42 -17.84 5.35
N ARG A 251 -3.62 -18.53 6.12
CA ARG A 251 -3.45 -18.28 7.56
C ARG A 251 -1.99 -18.33 7.94
N CYS A 252 -1.53 -17.31 8.67
CA CYS A 252 -0.25 -17.38 9.33
C CYS A 252 -0.38 -18.34 10.53
N GLU A 253 0.31 -19.49 10.48
CA GLU A 253 0.36 -20.45 11.58
C GLU A 253 1.38 -20.05 12.67
N ARG A 254 2.01 -18.88 12.53
CA ARG A 254 2.94 -18.39 13.55
C ARG A 254 2.17 -18.04 14.81
N ASP A 255 2.84 -18.34 15.93
CA ASP A 255 2.41 -17.88 17.25
C ASP A 255 2.16 -16.36 17.21
N PRO A 256 0.95 -15.88 17.58
CA PRO A 256 0.65 -14.45 17.65
C PRO A 256 1.62 -13.62 18.49
N GLN A 257 2.42 -14.29 19.35
CA GLN A 257 3.44 -13.62 20.16
C GLN A 257 4.76 -13.41 19.41
N THR A 258 4.99 -14.11 18.31
CA THR A 258 6.27 -14.09 17.57
C THR A 258 6.17 -13.50 16.17
N TYR A 259 4.97 -13.23 15.67
CA TYR A 259 4.80 -12.56 14.39
C TYR A 259 4.19 -11.16 14.55
N VAL A 260 4.57 -10.26 13.66
CA VAL A 260 4.00 -8.92 13.63
C VAL A 260 2.71 -8.95 12.83
N ARG A 261 1.61 -8.70 13.51
CA ARG A 261 0.33 -8.36 12.89
C ARG A 261 0.06 -6.88 13.15
N ALA A 262 -0.02 -6.10 12.10
CA ALA A 262 -0.40 -4.71 12.21
C ALA A 262 -1.87 -4.59 12.65
N ASP A 263 -2.20 -3.53 13.42
CA ASP A 263 -3.58 -3.21 13.76
C ASP A 263 -4.32 -2.65 12.53
N VAL A 264 -3.57 -1.95 11.66
CA VAL A 264 -4.05 -1.47 10.37
C VAL A 264 -3.01 -1.84 9.30
N LEU A 265 -3.43 -2.62 8.33
CA LEU A 265 -2.63 -3.03 7.17
C LEU A 265 -3.05 -2.22 5.94
N ILE A 266 -2.07 -1.65 5.22
CA ILE A 266 -2.32 -0.85 4.02
C ILE A 266 -1.69 -1.57 2.82
N LEU A 267 -2.49 -1.84 1.79
CA LEU A 267 -2.08 -2.54 0.57
C LEU A 267 -2.39 -1.72 -0.69
N GLY A 268 -1.59 -1.90 -1.73
CA GLY A 268 -1.77 -1.21 -3.02
C GLY A 268 -0.85 -1.80 -4.09
N LYS A 269 -0.38 -0.98 -5.02
CA LYS A 269 0.60 -1.35 -6.07
C LYS A 269 0.31 -2.73 -6.68
N ALA A 270 1.01 -3.79 -6.27
CA ALA A 270 0.86 -5.14 -6.80
C ALA A 270 -0.54 -5.76 -6.63
N LEU A 271 -1.40 -5.19 -5.76
CA LEU A 271 -2.80 -5.56 -5.65
C LEU A 271 -3.55 -5.31 -6.98
N SER A 272 -3.09 -4.34 -7.77
CA SER A 272 -3.61 -4.00 -9.10
C SER A 272 -3.24 -5.01 -10.19
N GLY A 273 -2.28 -5.91 -9.92
CA GLY A 273 -1.66 -6.74 -10.96
C GLY A 273 -0.97 -5.94 -12.07
N GLY A 274 -0.68 -4.65 -11.83
CA GLY A 274 -0.15 -3.73 -12.83
C GLY A 274 -1.14 -3.34 -13.94
N VAL A 275 -2.44 -3.62 -13.76
CA VAL A 275 -3.46 -3.49 -14.81
C VAL A 275 -4.53 -2.46 -14.48
N TYR A 276 -5.05 -2.46 -13.24
CA TYR A 276 -6.10 -1.52 -12.85
C TYR A 276 -5.90 -1.05 -11.40
N PRO A 277 -5.87 0.28 -11.12
CA PRO A 277 -5.55 0.81 -9.80
C PRO A 277 -6.52 0.31 -8.73
N ILE A 278 -5.97 -0.23 -7.65
CA ILE A 278 -6.69 -0.56 -6.43
C ILE A 278 -5.74 -0.54 -5.24
N SER A 279 -6.27 -0.13 -4.10
CA SER A 279 -5.65 -0.21 -2.80
C SER A 279 -6.69 -0.62 -1.76
N ALA A 280 -6.24 -1.00 -0.58
CA ALA A 280 -7.12 -1.39 0.51
C ALA A 280 -6.49 -1.11 1.86
N VAL A 281 -7.36 -0.83 2.84
CA VAL A 281 -7.05 -0.81 4.26
C VAL A 281 -7.76 -1.97 4.94
N LEU A 282 -7.03 -2.75 5.73
CA LEU A 282 -7.56 -3.86 6.51
C LEU A 282 -7.38 -3.58 7.99
N ALA A 283 -8.40 -3.84 8.78
CA ALA A 283 -8.38 -3.75 10.24
C ALA A 283 -9.51 -4.60 10.83
N ASP A 284 -9.44 -4.84 12.13
CA ASP A 284 -10.51 -5.53 12.83
C ASP A 284 -11.71 -4.60 13.13
N ASP A 285 -12.82 -5.18 13.51
CA ASP A 285 -14.11 -4.50 13.74
C ASP A 285 -13.97 -3.29 14.66
N GLU A 286 -13.22 -3.41 15.75
CA GLU A 286 -13.03 -2.35 16.74
C GLU A 286 -12.42 -1.07 16.14
N ILE A 287 -11.59 -1.21 15.11
CA ILE A 287 -10.96 -0.08 14.42
C ILE A 287 -11.81 0.32 13.22
N MET A 288 -12.10 -0.62 12.33
CA MET A 288 -12.74 -0.32 11.05
C MET A 288 -14.14 0.28 11.21
N LEU A 289 -14.92 -0.21 12.17
CA LEU A 289 -16.30 0.22 12.39
C LEU A 289 -16.42 1.54 13.18
N THR A 290 -15.33 2.23 13.48
CA THR A 290 -15.34 3.59 13.98
C THR A 290 -15.80 4.59 12.93
N ILE A 291 -15.48 4.36 11.64
CA ILE A 291 -16.02 5.15 10.53
C ILE A 291 -17.45 4.69 10.23
N LYS A 292 -18.39 5.63 10.33
CA LYS A 292 -19.82 5.38 10.11
C LYS A 292 -20.23 5.71 8.65
N PRO A 293 -21.38 5.19 8.18
CA PRO A 293 -21.90 5.51 6.87
C PRO A 293 -21.95 7.03 6.61
N GLY A 294 -21.46 7.45 5.44
CA GLY A 294 -21.39 8.86 5.04
C GLY A 294 -20.15 9.63 5.49
N GLN A 295 -19.31 9.06 6.36
CA GLN A 295 -18.11 9.75 6.87
C GLN A 295 -16.86 9.56 6.02
N HIS A 296 -16.84 8.55 5.16
CA HIS A 296 -15.74 8.26 4.24
C HIS A 296 -16.25 7.53 3.01
N GLY A 297 -15.58 7.72 1.87
CA GLY A 297 -15.96 7.05 0.63
C GLY A 297 -15.14 7.51 -0.57
N SER A 298 -15.38 6.85 -1.69
CA SER A 298 -14.78 7.14 -2.98
C SER A 298 -15.77 6.74 -4.09
N THR A 299 -15.80 7.48 -5.18
CA THR A 299 -16.63 7.13 -6.34
C THR A 299 -16.20 5.81 -6.96
N PHE A 300 -14.90 5.56 -7.08
CA PHE A 300 -14.33 4.37 -7.71
C PHE A 300 -13.85 3.31 -6.71
N GLY A 301 -13.70 3.63 -5.43
CA GLY A 301 -13.26 2.67 -4.42
C GLY A 301 -14.19 1.47 -4.32
N GLY A 302 -13.66 0.26 -4.57
CA GLY A 302 -14.43 -0.98 -4.57
C GLY A 302 -15.32 -1.19 -5.81
N ASN A 303 -14.98 -0.57 -6.95
CA ASN A 303 -15.68 -0.84 -8.21
C ASN A 303 -15.48 -2.29 -8.66
N PRO A 304 -16.44 -2.84 -9.45
CA PRO A 304 -16.39 -4.25 -9.86
C PRO A 304 -15.13 -4.64 -10.62
N ILE A 305 -14.60 -3.78 -11.50
CA ILE A 305 -13.37 -4.07 -12.24
C ILE A 305 -12.19 -4.21 -11.28
N ALA A 306 -11.98 -3.23 -10.41
CA ALA A 306 -10.89 -3.25 -9.43
C ALA A 306 -10.97 -4.48 -8.53
N ALA A 307 -12.17 -4.80 -8.03
CA ALA A 307 -12.39 -5.96 -7.17
C ALA A 307 -12.08 -7.29 -7.90
N ARG A 308 -12.53 -7.44 -9.15
CA ARG A 308 -12.25 -8.64 -9.94
C ARG A 308 -10.77 -8.78 -10.28
N VAL A 309 -10.13 -7.68 -10.68
CA VAL A 309 -8.69 -7.65 -10.99
C VAL A 309 -7.86 -8.02 -9.77
N ALA A 310 -8.15 -7.44 -8.60
CA ALA A 310 -7.42 -7.75 -7.35
C ALA A 310 -7.52 -9.22 -6.96
N GLN A 311 -8.71 -9.83 -7.05
CA GLN A 311 -8.89 -11.26 -6.78
C GLN A 311 -7.97 -12.11 -7.66
N VAL A 312 -7.97 -11.85 -8.98
CA VAL A 312 -7.15 -12.61 -9.92
C VAL A 312 -5.66 -12.32 -9.73
N ALA A 313 -5.29 -11.08 -9.42
CA ALA A 313 -3.90 -10.70 -9.14
C ALA A 313 -3.34 -11.46 -7.93
N LEU A 314 -4.12 -11.60 -6.84
CA LEU A 314 -3.74 -12.40 -5.67
C LEU A 314 -3.65 -13.90 -6.00
N GLN A 315 -4.60 -14.44 -6.78
CA GLN A 315 -4.57 -15.83 -7.24
C GLN A 315 -3.33 -16.13 -8.08
N VAL A 316 -2.93 -15.24 -8.97
CA VAL A 316 -1.71 -15.41 -9.79
C VAL A 316 -0.46 -15.50 -8.92
N VAL A 317 -0.34 -14.66 -7.88
CA VAL A 317 0.81 -14.73 -6.94
C VAL A 317 0.92 -16.11 -6.31
N GLU A 318 -0.21 -16.71 -5.96
CA GLU A 318 -0.29 -18.02 -5.31
C GLU A 318 -0.07 -19.16 -6.30
N ASP A 319 -0.88 -19.24 -7.36
CA ASP A 319 -0.88 -20.33 -8.33
C ASP A 319 0.48 -20.46 -9.05
N GLU A 320 1.13 -19.35 -9.33
CA GLU A 320 2.44 -19.32 -10.00
C GLU A 320 3.62 -19.31 -9.02
N GLN A 321 3.34 -19.44 -7.72
CA GLN A 321 4.35 -19.51 -6.66
C GLN A 321 5.35 -18.32 -6.72
N LEU A 322 4.84 -17.11 -7.00
CA LEU A 322 5.71 -15.96 -7.24
C LEU A 322 6.54 -15.58 -6.01
N MET A 323 6.03 -15.80 -4.81
CA MET A 323 6.80 -15.58 -3.56
C MET A 323 8.01 -16.52 -3.46
N GLN A 324 7.86 -17.80 -3.78
CA GLN A 324 8.95 -18.77 -3.79
C GLN A 324 9.96 -18.44 -4.88
N ARG A 325 9.47 -17.98 -6.05
CA ARG A 325 10.34 -17.51 -7.14
C ARG A 325 11.15 -16.29 -6.70
N ALA A 326 10.52 -15.29 -6.07
CA ALA A 326 11.19 -14.09 -5.57
C ALA A 326 12.29 -14.44 -4.55
N ARG A 327 12.02 -15.32 -3.58
CA ARG A 327 13.03 -15.80 -2.61
C ARG A 327 14.21 -16.49 -3.29
N ARG A 328 13.93 -17.38 -4.24
CA ARG A 328 14.99 -18.12 -4.96
C ARG A 328 15.85 -17.17 -5.78
N GLN A 329 15.25 -16.20 -6.49
CA GLN A 329 16.01 -15.23 -7.29
C GLN A 329 16.77 -14.23 -6.42
N GLY A 330 16.21 -13.83 -5.29
CA GLY A 330 16.87 -12.92 -4.34
C GLY A 330 18.06 -13.55 -3.60
N ALA A 331 18.20 -14.89 -3.62
CA ALA A 331 19.34 -15.59 -3.05
C ALA A 331 20.53 -15.72 -4.03
N HIS A 332 20.37 -15.34 -5.30
CA HIS A 332 21.41 -15.30 -6.33
C HIS A 332 22.03 -13.91 -6.44
#